data_499bb0679a283a0ff1f95ef727f6fc2c
#
_entry.id   499bb0679a283a0ff1f95ef727f6fc2c
#
_cell.length_a   1.000
_cell.length_b   1.000
_cell.length_c   1.000
_cell.angle_alpha   90.00
_cell.angle_beta   90.00
_cell.angle_gamma   90.00
#
_symmetry.space_group_name_H-M   'P 1'
#
loop_
_entity.id
_entity.type
_entity.pdbx_description
1 polymer ?
#
loop_
_entity_poly.entity_id
_entity_poly.type
_entity_poly.pdbx_seq_one_letter_code
_entity_poly.pdbx_strand_id
1 'polypeptide(L)'
;MRIFHLSDLHIGLKLINRDLREDQEYILDQIIQKAAEKVPDAIVIAGDIYDKAVPSAEAVEVFDHFIGKLRNAVPDSVIMMISGNHDSAPRVNCFRSVLDRQKIYMIGIPPQTEEDHIEKVVLQDEYGPVNFYLLPFVKPSMVKLITGTDENGNNLSYNDTIHRLIEREQVNIDQLSLIHI
;
A
#
# COMPACT_ATOMS: atom_id res chain seq x y z
N MET A 1 5.01 19.16 -3.45
CA MET A 1 4.03 18.06 -3.24
C MET A 1 3.74 17.88 -1.76
N ARG A 2 2.48 17.63 -1.37
CA ARG A 2 2.05 17.29 -0.01
C ARG A 2 1.57 15.85 0.02
N ILE A 3 2.10 15.04 0.93
CA ILE A 3 1.79 13.61 1.05
C ILE A 3 1.18 13.35 2.42
N PHE A 4 0.05 12.65 2.48
CA PHE A 4 -0.46 12.03 3.70
C PHE A 4 0.01 10.58 3.72
N HIS A 5 0.71 10.21 4.78
CA HIS A 5 1.18 8.85 4.99
C HIS A 5 0.45 8.24 6.18
N LEU A 6 -0.23 7.14 5.93
CA LEU A 6 -0.97 6.34 6.90
C LEU A 6 -0.44 4.91 6.86
N SER A 7 -0.52 4.19 7.98
CA SER A 7 -0.24 2.75 8.05
C SER A 7 -1.02 2.14 9.21
N ASP A 8 -1.06 0.81 9.27
CA ASP A 8 -1.53 0.07 10.44
C ASP A 8 -2.96 0.44 10.86
N LEU A 9 -3.88 0.52 9.90
CA LEU A 9 -5.28 0.86 10.16
C LEU A 9 -5.98 -0.27 10.94
N HIS A 10 -5.58 -1.52 10.73
CA HIS A 10 -6.11 -2.71 11.41
C HIS A 10 -7.63 -2.71 11.51
N ILE A 11 -8.33 -2.37 10.41
CA ILE A 11 -9.80 -2.29 10.40
C ILE A 11 -10.39 -3.65 10.76
N GLY A 12 -11.32 -3.64 11.74
CA GLY A 12 -11.92 -4.85 12.31
C GLY A 12 -11.18 -5.39 13.53
N LEU A 13 -10.24 -4.62 14.10
CA LEU A 13 -9.57 -4.96 15.36
C LEU A 13 -10.57 -5.09 16.51
N LYS A 14 -10.39 -6.13 17.33
CA LYS A 14 -11.13 -6.35 18.58
C LYS A 14 -10.14 -6.40 19.74
N LEU A 15 -10.42 -5.64 20.78
CA LEU A 15 -9.63 -5.64 22.00
C LEU A 15 -10.41 -6.36 23.13
N ILE A 16 -9.90 -7.51 23.60
CA ILE A 16 -10.52 -8.31 24.66
C ILE A 16 -12.02 -8.54 24.37
N ASN A 17 -12.34 -9.02 23.17
CA ASN A 17 -13.71 -9.24 22.66
C ASN A 17 -14.57 -7.97 22.50
N ARG A 18 -14.04 -6.77 22.76
CA ARG A 18 -14.71 -5.51 22.46
C ARG A 18 -14.44 -5.12 21.02
N ASP A 19 -15.49 -4.88 20.27
CA ASP A 19 -15.41 -4.34 18.93
C ASP A 19 -15.00 -2.86 19.00
N LEU A 20 -14.00 -2.46 18.19
CA LEU A 20 -13.52 -1.09 18.13
C LEU A 20 -14.05 -0.34 16.88
N ARG A 21 -15.07 -0.86 16.22
CA ARG A 21 -15.61 -0.32 14.98
C ARG A 21 -15.94 1.17 15.11
N GLU A 22 -16.69 1.57 16.13
CA GLU A 22 -17.08 2.97 16.33
C GLU A 22 -15.87 3.89 16.55
N ASP A 23 -14.86 3.42 17.30
CA ASP A 23 -13.62 4.16 17.52
C ASP A 23 -12.82 4.29 16.21
N GLN A 24 -12.77 3.23 15.40
CA GLN A 24 -12.11 3.22 14.11
C GLN A 24 -12.81 4.13 13.10
N GLU A 25 -14.13 4.05 12.98
CA GLU A 25 -14.92 4.94 12.13
C GLU A 25 -14.70 6.42 12.51
N TYR A 26 -14.67 6.73 13.81
CA TYR A 26 -14.40 8.08 14.30
C TYR A 26 -13.02 8.58 13.85
N ILE A 27 -11.96 7.77 14.00
CA ILE A 27 -10.61 8.17 13.58
C ILE A 27 -10.51 8.31 12.05
N LEU A 28 -11.13 7.40 11.29
CA LEU A 28 -11.15 7.49 9.84
C LEU A 28 -11.87 8.77 9.36
N ASP A 29 -12.96 9.17 10.01
CA ASP A 29 -13.64 10.43 9.72
C ASP A 29 -12.75 11.66 10.05
N GLN A 30 -11.92 11.62 11.12
CA GLN A 30 -10.93 12.66 11.41
C GLN A 30 -9.85 12.75 10.31
N ILE A 31 -9.40 11.62 9.80
CA ILE A 31 -8.44 11.57 8.69
C ILE A 31 -9.04 12.22 7.44
N ILE A 32 -10.30 11.91 7.11
CA ILE A 32 -11.00 12.49 5.96
C ILE A 32 -11.12 14.02 6.12
N GLN A 33 -11.51 14.50 7.30
CA GLN A 33 -11.59 15.95 7.58
C GLN A 33 -10.23 16.62 7.40
N LYS A 34 -9.16 16.00 7.91
CA LYS A 34 -7.79 16.49 7.75
C LYS A 34 -7.34 16.51 6.29
N ALA A 35 -7.68 15.49 5.53
CA ALA A 35 -7.41 15.44 4.10
C ALA A 35 -8.14 16.56 3.36
N ALA A 36 -9.43 16.80 3.66
CA ALA A 36 -10.20 17.89 3.08
C ALA A 36 -9.61 19.28 3.41
N GLU A 37 -9.13 19.49 4.66
CA GLU A 37 -8.48 20.74 5.05
C GLU A 37 -7.15 20.97 4.33
N LYS A 38 -6.34 19.94 4.18
CA LYS A 38 -4.96 20.04 3.71
C LYS A 38 -4.80 19.82 2.22
N VAL A 39 -5.77 19.18 1.58
CA VAL A 39 -5.79 18.86 0.15
C VAL A 39 -4.43 18.29 -0.28
N PRO A 40 -4.07 17.05 0.16
CA PRO A 40 -2.81 16.45 -0.22
C PRO A 40 -2.79 16.07 -1.71
N ASP A 41 -1.63 16.10 -2.34
CA ASP A 41 -1.44 15.61 -3.72
C ASP A 41 -1.53 14.08 -3.77
N ALA A 42 -1.02 13.44 -2.71
CA ALA A 42 -1.02 11.98 -2.57
C ALA A 42 -1.41 11.55 -1.16
N ILE A 43 -2.12 10.43 -1.08
CA ILE A 43 -2.42 9.71 0.17
C ILE A 43 -1.87 8.30 0.03
N VAL A 44 -1.05 7.91 0.99
CA VAL A 44 -0.38 6.61 1.03
C VAL A 44 -0.87 5.84 2.24
N ILE A 45 -1.32 4.60 2.04
CA ILE A 45 -1.67 3.65 3.09
C ILE A 45 -0.69 2.48 3.01
N ALA A 46 0.32 2.50 3.89
CA ALA A 46 1.49 1.64 3.85
C ALA A 46 1.29 0.32 4.61
N GLY A 47 0.26 -0.43 4.24
CA GLY A 47 0.01 -1.78 4.74
C GLY A 47 -0.85 -1.87 5.99
N ASP A 48 -1.17 -3.11 6.36
CA ASP A 48 -2.04 -3.50 7.48
C ASP A 48 -3.38 -2.74 7.49
N ILE A 49 -4.04 -2.79 6.32
CA ILE A 49 -5.37 -2.20 6.11
C ILE A 49 -6.39 -2.88 7.03
N TYR A 50 -6.36 -4.22 7.05
CA TYR A 50 -7.23 -5.04 7.90
C TYR A 50 -6.46 -5.71 9.01
N ASP A 51 -7.13 -5.95 10.15
CA ASP A 51 -6.55 -6.70 11.27
C ASP A 51 -6.28 -8.17 10.92
N LYS A 52 -7.01 -8.72 9.96
CA LYS A 52 -6.92 -10.14 9.56
C LYS A 52 -6.95 -10.31 8.05
N ALA A 53 -6.23 -11.32 7.57
CA ALA A 53 -6.19 -11.69 6.16
C ALA A 53 -7.58 -12.05 5.58
N VAL A 54 -8.52 -12.48 6.42
CA VAL A 54 -9.93 -12.65 6.08
C VAL A 54 -10.75 -11.72 6.96
N PRO A 55 -10.94 -10.46 6.54
CA PRO A 55 -11.74 -9.49 7.29
C PRO A 55 -13.21 -9.89 7.33
N SER A 56 -13.92 -9.46 8.36
CA SER A 56 -15.38 -9.61 8.42
C SER A 56 -16.06 -8.68 7.39
N ALA A 57 -17.33 -8.96 7.09
CA ALA A 57 -18.10 -8.12 6.17
C ALA A 57 -18.18 -6.67 6.67
N GLU A 58 -18.34 -6.49 7.98
CA GLU A 58 -18.40 -5.19 8.62
C GLU A 58 -17.08 -4.41 8.48
N ALA A 59 -15.93 -5.10 8.59
CA ALA A 59 -14.62 -4.48 8.38
C ALA A 59 -14.44 -4.03 6.92
N VAL A 60 -14.90 -4.85 5.97
CA VAL A 60 -14.88 -4.48 4.54
C VAL A 60 -15.78 -3.26 4.29
N GLU A 61 -16.96 -3.20 4.90
CA GLU A 61 -17.89 -2.07 4.79
C GLU A 61 -17.28 -0.77 5.35
N VAL A 62 -16.61 -0.83 6.51
CA VAL A 62 -15.90 0.33 7.10
C VAL A 62 -14.84 0.86 6.13
N PHE A 63 -14.05 -0.04 5.55
CA PHE A 63 -13.02 0.35 4.58
C PHE A 63 -13.61 0.95 3.31
N ASP A 64 -14.64 0.33 2.75
CA ASP A 64 -15.34 0.83 1.56
C ASP A 64 -15.90 2.24 1.78
N HIS A 65 -16.58 2.46 2.92
CA HIS A 65 -17.08 3.78 3.31
C HIS A 65 -15.95 4.80 3.49
N PHE A 66 -14.84 4.40 4.11
CA PHE A 66 -13.67 5.26 4.29
C PHE A 66 -13.11 5.73 2.95
N ILE A 67 -12.82 4.80 2.04
CA ILE A 67 -12.22 5.13 0.73
C ILE A 67 -13.20 5.95 -0.12
N GLY A 68 -14.48 5.61 -0.09
CA GLY A 68 -15.51 6.38 -0.80
C GLY A 68 -15.63 7.83 -0.31
N LYS A 69 -15.70 8.04 1.01
CA LYS A 69 -15.72 9.38 1.62
C LYS A 69 -14.42 10.13 1.35
N LEU A 70 -13.26 9.47 1.47
CA LEU A 70 -11.96 10.07 1.22
C LEU A 70 -11.84 10.54 -0.23
N ARG A 71 -12.23 9.72 -1.20
CA ARG A 71 -12.24 10.08 -2.63
C ARG A 71 -13.14 11.29 -2.89
N ASN A 72 -14.31 11.35 -2.27
CA ASN A 72 -15.23 12.49 -2.41
C ASN A 72 -14.67 13.78 -1.80
N ALA A 73 -13.95 13.66 -0.67
CA ALA A 73 -13.36 14.80 0.02
C ALA A 73 -12.15 15.40 -0.71
N VAL A 74 -11.39 14.57 -1.41
CA VAL A 74 -10.15 14.96 -2.13
C VAL A 74 -10.12 14.32 -3.52
N PRO A 75 -10.98 14.77 -4.46
CA PRO A 75 -11.16 14.11 -5.76
C PRO A 75 -9.90 14.14 -6.66
N ASP A 76 -9.02 15.08 -6.45
CA ASP A 76 -7.80 15.23 -7.27
C ASP A 76 -6.60 14.47 -6.72
N SER A 77 -6.62 14.10 -5.43
CA SER A 77 -5.53 13.34 -4.79
C SER A 77 -5.37 11.95 -5.40
N VAL A 78 -4.13 11.49 -5.49
CA VAL A 78 -3.84 10.07 -5.80
C VAL A 78 -3.82 9.28 -4.51
N ILE A 79 -4.55 8.17 -4.45
CA ILE A 79 -4.57 7.26 -3.30
C ILE A 79 -3.78 6.01 -3.66
N MET A 80 -2.76 5.69 -2.87
CA MET A 80 -1.90 4.53 -3.07
C MET A 80 -1.93 3.65 -1.83
N MET A 81 -2.10 2.35 -2.01
CA MET A 81 -2.19 1.37 -0.93
C MET A 81 -1.37 0.14 -1.26
N ILE A 82 -0.71 -0.39 -0.25
CA ILE A 82 -0.02 -1.68 -0.33
C ILE A 82 -0.54 -2.63 0.75
N SER A 83 -0.39 -3.94 0.55
CA SER A 83 -0.69 -4.90 1.61
C SER A 83 0.42 -4.94 2.65
N GLY A 84 0.05 -5.06 3.91
CA GLY A 84 0.93 -5.38 5.02
C GLY A 84 0.98 -6.87 5.33
N ASN A 85 1.55 -7.24 6.49
CA ASN A 85 1.68 -8.64 6.89
C ASN A 85 0.39 -9.27 7.43
N HIS A 86 -0.57 -8.46 7.89
CA HIS A 86 -1.89 -8.90 8.31
C HIS A 86 -2.85 -9.07 7.12
N ASP A 87 -2.62 -8.35 6.04
CA ASP A 87 -3.49 -8.37 4.86
C ASP A 87 -3.37 -9.65 4.04
N SER A 88 -4.41 -9.94 3.29
CA SER A 88 -4.36 -10.91 2.20
C SER A 88 -3.97 -10.22 0.90
N ALA A 89 -2.75 -10.45 0.44
CA ALA A 89 -2.22 -9.88 -0.80
C ALA A 89 -3.19 -10.01 -2.00
N PRO A 90 -3.80 -11.21 -2.29
CA PRO A 90 -4.76 -11.34 -3.38
C PRO A 90 -6.04 -10.53 -3.16
N ARG A 91 -6.50 -10.35 -1.90
CA ARG A 91 -7.70 -9.56 -1.60
C ARG A 91 -7.47 -8.07 -1.79
N VAL A 92 -6.32 -7.56 -1.31
CA VAL A 92 -5.92 -6.17 -1.55
C VAL A 92 -5.74 -5.90 -3.05
N ASN A 93 -5.28 -6.88 -3.80
CA ASN A 93 -5.11 -6.75 -5.26
C ASN A 93 -6.42 -6.85 -6.07
N CYS A 94 -7.56 -7.15 -5.40
CA CYS A 94 -8.86 -7.23 -6.07
C CYS A 94 -9.28 -5.87 -6.65
N PHE A 95 -9.92 -5.91 -7.84
CA PHE A 95 -10.43 -4.73 -8.52
C PHE A 95 -9.40 -3.67 -8.90
N ARG A 96 -8.10 -3.95 -8.77
CA ARG A 96 -7.01 -3.04 -9.13
C ARG A 96 -7.26 -2.32 -10.47
N SER A 97 -7.51 -3.07 -11.54
CA SER A 97 -7.71 -2.53 -12.89
C SER A 97 -8.92 -1.57 -13.03
N VAL A 98 -9.89 -1.64 -12.11
CA VAL A 98 -11.04 -0.73 -12.07
C VAL A 98 -10.69 0.51 -11.25
N LEU A 99 -10.02 0.32 -10.12
CA LEU A 99 -9.63 1.38 -9.19
C LEU A 99 -8.55 2.31 -9.75
N ASP A 100 -7.62 1.80 -10.56
CA ASP A 100 -6.59 2.58 -11.24
C ASP A 100 -7.20 3.74 -12.05
N ARG A 101 -8.35 3.51 -12.69
CA ARG A 101 -9.09 4.54 -13.45
C ARG A 101 -9.61 5.67 -12.55
N GLN A 102 -9.72 5.40 -11.26
CA GLN A 102 -10.13 6.37 -10.23
C GLN A 102 -8.94 6.98 -9.50
N LYS A 103 -7.71 6.80 -10.00
CA LYS A 103 -6.46 7.19 -9.33
C LYS A 103 -6.31 6.56 -7.93
N ILE A 104 -6.81 5.34 -7.77
CA ILE A 104 -6.67 4.53 -6.55
C ILE A 104 -5.86 3.29 -6.91
N TYR A 105 -4.63 3.23 -6.44
CA TYR A 105 -3.69 2.14 -6.68
C TYR A 105 -3.66 1.22 -5.46
N MET A 106 -4.09 -0.04 -5.64
CA MET A 106 -4.06 -1.06 -4.58
C MET A 106 -3.14 -2.19 -5.01
N ILE A 107 -1.96 -2.25 -4.41
CA ILE A 107 -0.93 -3.24 -4.75
C ILE A 107 -0.79 -4.24 -3.59
N GLY A 108 -1.31 -5.44 -3.80
CA GLY A 108 -1.25 -6.50 -2.79
C GLY A 108 -0.16 -7.54 -3.03
N ILE A 109 0.20 -7.78 -4.29
CA ILE A 109 1.10 -8.86 -4.69
C ILE A 109 2.44 -8.26 -5.11
N PRO A 110 3.56 -8.68 -4.47
CA PRO A 110 4.89 -8.26 -4.90
C PRO A 110 5.28 -8.91 -6.24
N PRO A 111 6.32 -8.44 -6.93
CA PRO A 111 6.88 -9.11 -8.09
C PRO A 111 7.18 -10.58 -7.81
N GLN A 112 6.79 -11.49 -8.71
CA GLN A 112 6.95 -12.94 -8.53
C GLN A 112 7.72 -13.61 -9.67
N THR A 113 7.79 -12.96 -10.84
CA THR A 113 8.52 -13.44 -12.00
C THR A 113 9.61 -12.45 -12.43
N GLU A 114 10.51 -12.87 -13.30
CA GLU A 114 11.55 -11.99 -13.83
C GLU A 114 11.01 -10.81 -14.66
N GLU A 115 9.81 -10.95 -15.19
CA GLU A 115 9.13 -9.92 -15.99
C GLU A 115 8.38 -8.91 -15.12
N ASP A 116 8.08 -9.26 -13.86
CA ASP A 116 7.37 -8.38 -12.95
C ASP A 116 8.32 -7.33 -12.36
N HIS A 117 7.83 -6.12 -12.21
CA HIS A 117 8.52 -5.00 -11.58
C HIS A 117 7.73 -4.47 -10.39
N ILE A 118 8.41 -3.74 -9.50
CA ILE A 118 7.71 -2.97 -8.45
C ILE A 118 6.84 -1.92 -9.14
N GLU A 119 5.57 -1.87 -8.76
CA GLU A 119 4.63 -0.91 -9.35
C GLU A 119 5.10 0.52 -9.12
N LYS A 120 5.15 1.30 -10.20
CA LYS A 120 5.59 2.70 -10.16
C LYS A 120 4.44 3.64 -10.51
N VAL A 121 4.13 4.56 -9.60
CA VAL A 121 3.20 5.68 -9.83
C VAL A 121 4.02 6.97 -9.91
N VAL A 122 3.82 7.76 -10.95
CA VAL A 122 4.55 9.02 -11.17
C VAL A 122 3.59 10.19 -10.98
N LEU A 123 3.91 11.08 -10.07
CA LEU A 123 3.22 12.36 -9.89
C LEU A 123 4.16 13.50 -10.29
N GLN A 124 3.58 14.62 -10.69
CA GLN A 124 4.31 15.80 -11.10
C GLN A 124 4.07 16.94 -10.09
N ASP A 125 5.15 17.59 -9.66
CA ASP A 125 5.04 18.85 -8.92
C ASP A 125 5.88 19.97 -9.56
N GLU A 126 6.00 21.11 -8.90
CA GLU A 126 6.74 22.27 -9.39
C GLU A 126 8.25 22.02 -9.53
N TYR A 127 8.81 21.00 -8.91
CA TYR A 127 10.22 20.63 -8.95
C TYR A 127 10.53 19.52 -9.94
N GLY A 128 9.51 18.85 -10.47
CA GLY A 128 9.66 17.76 -11.42
C GLY A 128 8.85 16.50 -11.05
N PRO A 129 9.12 15.37 -11.71
CA PRO A 129 8.45 14.10 -11.44
C PRO A 129 8.87 13.51 -10.09
N VAL A 130 7.90 13.00 -9.35
CA VAL A 130 8.10 12.23 -8.11
C VAL A 130 7.63 10.81 -8.36
N ASN A 131 8.55 9.86 -8.22
CA ASN A 131 8.28 8.43 -8.44
C ASN A 131 7.95 7.75 -7.11
N PHE A 132 6.79 7.10 -7.05
CA PHE A 132 6.36 6.24 -5.94
C PHE A 132 6.51 4.79 -6.36
N TYR A 133 7.31 4.02 -5.63
CA TYR A 133 7.48 2.59 -5.85
C TYR A 133 6.70 1.83 -4.77
N LEU A 134 5.63 1.16 -5.18
CA LEU A 134 4.68 0.49 -4.29
C LEU A 134 5.09 -0.96 -4.08
N LEU A 135 5.93 -1.21 -3.08
CA LEU A 135 6.36 -2.55 -2.70
C LEU A 135 5.52 -3.05 -1.51
N PRO A 136 4.57 -3.98 -1.71
CA PRO A 136 3.79 -4.56 -0.62
C PRO A 136 4.67 -5.43 0.28
N PHE A 137 4.10 -5.88 1.42
CA PHE A 137 4.79 -6.81 2.31
C PHE A 137 5.29 -8.05 1.57
N VAL A 138 6.57 -8.36 1.74
CA VAL A 138 7.27 -9.46 1.09
C VAL A 138 7.83 -10.43 2.10
N LYS A 139 7.50 -11.72 1.95
CA LYS A 139 8.28 -12.81 2.57
C LYS A 139 9.30 -13.31 1.57
N PRO A 140 10.55 -13.62 1.99
CA PRO A 140 11.59 -14.11 1.08
C PRO A 140 11.14 -15.29 0.21
N SER A 141 10.31 -16.17 0.76
CA SER A 141 9.75 -17.31 0.02
C SER A 141 8.81 -16.92 -1.13
N MET A 142 8.18 -15.74 -1.08
CA MET A 142 7.25 -15.29 -2.12
C MET A 142 7.96 -14.84 -3.40
N VAL A 143 9.20 -14.39 -3.28
CA VAL A 143 9.99 -13.78 -4.35
C VAL A 143 11.28 -14.55 -4.66
N LYS A 144 11.39 -15.77 -4.13
CA LYS A 144 12.56 -16.65 -4.28
C LYS A 144 12.99 -16.84 -5.74
N LEU A 145 12.04 -16.87 -6.67
CA LEU A 145 12.32 -17.06 -8.10
C LEU A 145 13.16 -15.92 -8.69
N ILE A 146 12.96 -14.69 -8.17
CA ILE A 146 13.62 -13.48 -8.68
C ILE A 146 14.77 -13.01 -7.80
N THR A 147 14.74 -13.30 -6.51
CA THR A 147 15.82 -12.91 -5.58
C THR A 147 16.85 -14.01 -5.37
N GLY A 148 16.54 -15.25 -5.74
CA GLY A 148 17.42 -16.41 -5.52
C GLY A 148 17.42 -16.91 -4.08
N THR A 149 18.46 -17.68 -3.76
CA THR A 149 18.69 -18.33 -2.45
C THR A 149 20.06 -17.98 -1.91
N ASP A 150 20.33 -18.40 -0.66
CA ASP A 150 21.66 -18.42 -0.09
C ASP A 150 22.50 -19.58 -0.71
N GLU A 151 23.77 -19.68 -0.29
CA GLU A 151 24.71 -20.71 -0.76
C GLU A 151 24.25 -22.15 -0.42
N ASN A 152 23.37 -22.32 0.55
CA ASN A 152 22.82 -23.60 0.99
C ASN A 152 21.44 -23.91 0.36
N GLY A 153 20.91 -23.04 -0.51
CA GLY A 153 19.62 -23.19 -1.14
C GLY A 153 18.42 -22.77 -0.26
N ASN A 154 18.67 -22.13 0.89
CA ASN A 154 17.62 -21.60 1.76
C ASN A 154 17.14 -20.22 1.27
N ASN A 155 15.99 -19.79 1.80
CA ASN A 155 15.53 -18.42 1.57
C ASN A 155 16.55 -17.41 2.12
N LEU A 156 16.71 -16.31 1.41
CA LEU A 156 17.50 -15.17 1.89
C LEU A 156 16.92 -14.57 3.17
N SER A 157 17.70 -13.77 3.88
CA SER A 157 17.18 -12.91 4.94
C SER A 157 16.18 -11.89 4.36
N TYR A 158 15.33 -11.30 5.22
CA TYR A 158 14.44 -10.22 4.80
C TYR A 158 15.23 -9.04 4.21
N ASN A 159 16.32 -8.67 4.87
CA ASN A 159 17.17 -7.56 4.43
C ASN A 159 17.75 -7.82 3.03
N ASP A 160 18.37 -8.97 2.81
CA ASP A 160 18.97 -9.32 1.52
C ASP A 160 17.90 -9.43 0.42
N THR A 161 16.72 -9.95 0.77
CA THR A 161 15.58 -10.03 -0.15
C THR A 161 15.16 -8.65 -0.64
N ILE A 162 14.97 -7.70 0.28
CA ILE A 162 14.57 -6.32 -0.06
C ILE A 162 15.69 -5.62 -0.85
N HIS A 163 16.95 -5.77 -0.44
CA HIS A 163 18.08 -5.22 -1.20
C HIS A 163 18.08 -5.71 -2.65
N ARG A 164 17.96 -7.02 -2.89
CA ARG A 164 17.93 -7.56 -4.26
C ARG A 164 16.73 -7.08 -5.08
N LEU A 165 15.56 -6.93 -4.45
CA LEU A 165 14.40 -6.36 -5.13
C LEU A 165 14.65 -4.90 -5.55
N ILE A 166 15.22 -4.08 -4.67
CA ILE A 166 15.53 -2.68 -4.95
C ILE A 166 16.65 -2.57 -6.00
N GLU A 167 17.73 -3.34 -5.88
CA GLU A 167 18.83 -3.35 -6.84
C GLU A 167 18.34 -3.71 -8.24
N ARG A 168 17.42 -4.65 -8.35
CA ARG A 168 16.79 -5.02 -9.62
C ARG A 168 16.05 -3.85 -10.28
N GLU A 169 15.42 -3.00 -9.47
CA GLU A 169 14.70 -1.82 -9.99
C GLU A 169 15.63 -0.63 -10.27
N GLN A 170 16.85 -0.58 -9.73
CA GLN A 170 17.77 0.55 -9.91
C GLN A 170 18.06 0.88 -11.38
N VAL A 171 17.99 -0.11 -12.28
CA VAL A 171 18.14 0.09 -13.72
C VAL A 171 17.01 0.95 -14.31
N ASN A 172 15.84 0.94 -13.64
CA ASN A 172 14.63 1.66 -14.07
C ASN A 172 14.37 2.91 -13.21
N ILE A 173 15.23 3.18 -12.22
CA ILE A 173 15.11 4.34 -11.36
C ILE A 173 15.80 5.53 -12.06
N ASP A 174 15.03 6.45 -12.59
CA ASP A 174 15.53 7.72 -13.05
C ASP A 174 16.15 8.49 -11.88
N GLN A 175 17.25 9.22 -12.13
CA GLN A 175 18.06 9.90 -11.09
C GLN A 175 17.32 11.01 -10.29
N LEU A 176 16.02 11.21 -10.48
CA LEU A 176 15.21 12.28 -9.89
C LEU A 176 14.20 11.73 -8.88
N SER A 177 14.35 12.15 -7.66
CA SER A 177 13.50 11.98 -6.45
C SER A 177 12.83 10.61 -6.25
N LEU A 178 13.32 9.89 -5.26
CA LEU A 178 12.87 8.56 -4.86
C LEU A 178 12.10 8.64 -3.55
N ILE A 179 10.85 8.16 -3.53
CA ILE A 179 10.12 7.85 -2.31
C ILE A 179 9.82 6.35 -2.34
N HIS A 180 10.46 5.61 -1.43
CA HIS A 180 10.11 4.22 -1.15
C HIS A 180 9.02 4.20 -0.07
N ILE A 181 7.97 3.46 -0.32
CA ILE A 181 6.85 3.23 0.60
C ILE A 181 6.82 1.75 0.97
#